data_abb8518f46ed1c3ff758af6838a5978e
#
_entry.id   abb8518f46ed1c3ff758af6838a5978e
#
_cell.length_a   1.000
_cell.length_b   1.000
_cell.length_c   1.000
_cell.angle_alpha   90.00
_cell.angle_beta   90.00
_cell.angle_gamma   90.00
#
_symmetry.space_group_name_H-M   'P 1'
#
loop_
_entity.id
_entity.type
_entity.pdbx_description
1 polymer ?
#
loop_
_entity_poly.entity_id
_entity_poly.type
_entity_poly.pdbx_seq_one_letter_code
_entity_poly.pdbx_strand_id
1 'polypeptide(L)' 'MRFAVFGAGGLGAYYGARLVDAGHEVSFIARGPHLEAMRKNGLKVISPVGDVHLEKPQVTDQPADIGEVDVVMIAVK' A
#
# COMPACT_ATOMS: atom_id res chain seq x y z
N MET A 1 -11.23 4.65 8.16
CA MET A 1 -11.66 3.79 7.04
C MET A 1 -10.58 2.76 6.73
N ARG A 2 -10.99 1.65 6.19
CA ARG A 2 -10.08 0.59 5.76
C ARG A 2 -10.03 0.54 4.24
N PHE A 3 -8.82 0.57 3.70
CA PHE A 3 -8.59 0.60 2.26
C PHE A 3 -7.79 -0.62 1.83
N ALA A 4 -8.08 -1.13 0.64
CA ALA A 4 -7.23 -2.11 -0.02
C ALA A 4 -6.72 -1.51 -1.32
N VAL A 5 -5.41 -1.57 -1.54
CA VAL A 5 -4.79 -1.02 -2.75
C VAL A 5 -4.22 -2.17 -3.58
N PHE A 6 -4.78 -2.40 -4.75
CA PHE A 6 -4.30 -3.40 -5.69
C PHE A 6 -3.30 -2.74 -6.64
N GLY A 7 -2.14 -3.35 -6.78
CA GLY A 7 -1.12 -2.80 -7.64
C GLY A 7 -0.34 -1.69 -6.96
N ALA A 8 0.51 -2.05 -6.01
CA ALA A 8 1.27 -1.11 -5.20
C ALA A 8 2.48 -0.51 -5.92
N GLY A 9 2.44 -0.41 -7.24
CA GLY A 9 3.44 0.34 -8.01
C GLY A 9 3.09 1.81 -8.03
N GLY A 10 4.06 2.64 -8.30
CA GLY A 10 3.93 4.08 -8.54
C GLY A 10 2.76 4.78 -7.85
N LEU A 11 1.68 4.95 -8.59
CA LEU A 11 0.53 5.73 -8.16
C LEU A 11 -0.21 5.11 -6.97
N GLY A 12 -0.37 3.77 -6.98
CA GLY A 12 -1.02 3.07 -5.87
C GLY A 12 -0.24 3.20 -4.58
N ALA A 13 1.08 3.09 -4.65
CA ALA A 13 1.94 3.27 -3.50
C ALA A 13 1.84 4.70 -2.95
N TYR A 14 1.81 5.69 -3.83
CA TYR A 14 1.70 7.08 -3.42
C TYR A 14 0.40 7.35 -2.66
N TYR A 15 -0.73 6.98 -3.25
CA TYR A 15 -2.03 7.22 -2.60
C TYR A 15 -2.19 6.40 -1.32
N GLY A 16 -1.75 5.15 -1.35
CA GLY A 16 -1.83 4.29 -0.16
C GLY A 16 -1.01 4.84 0.99
N ALA A 17 0.22 5.28 0.72
CA ALA A 17 1.08 5.86 1.74
C ALA A 17 0.47 7.15 2.32
N ARG A 18 -0.13 7.98 1.48
CA ARG A 18 -0.78 9.20 1.96
C ARG A 18 -1.98 8.89 2.85
N LEU A 19 -2.73 7.84 2.52
CA LEU A 19 -3.86 7.42 3.34
C LEU A 19 -3.41 6.92 4.71
N VAL A 20 -2.32 6.16 4.77
CA VAL A 20 -1.75 5.73 6.05
C VAL A 20 -1.31 6.92 6.87
N ASP A 21 -0.65 7.87 6.24
CA ASP A 21 -0.19 9.09 6.90
C ASP A 21 -1.35 9.91 7.47
N ALA A 22 -2.51 9.83 6.82
CA ALA A 22 -3.73 10.48 7.28
C ALA A 22 -4.48 9.72 8.38
N GLY A 23 -3.95 8.57 8.81
CA GLY A 23 -4.53 7.80 9.91
C GLY A 23 -5.48 6.68 9.49
N HIS A 24 -5.54 6.35 8.21
CA HIS A 24 -6.37 5.26 7.73
C HIS A 24 -5.61 3.94 7.72
N GLU A 25 -6.35 2.84 7.81
CA GLU A 25 -5.78 1.51 7.69
C GLU A 25 -5.75 1.12 6.21
N VAL A 26 -4.57 0.80 5.70
CA VAL A 26 -4.38 0.48 4.28
C VAL A 26 -3.66 -0.86 4.16
N SER A 27 -4.21 -1.74 3.33
CA SER A 27 -3.58 -3.01 2.97
C SER A 27 -3.21 -2.96 1.50
N PHE A 28 -1.96 -3.31 1.20
CA PHE A 28 -1.46 -3.35 -0.16
C PHE A 28 -1.46 -4.77 -0.68
N ILE A 29 -1.90 -4.96 -1.91
CA ILE A 29 -1.81 -6.25 -2.58
C ILE A 29 -0.72 -6.17 -3.64
N ALA A 30 0.31 -6.99 -3.47
CA ALA A 30 1.46 -7.05 -4.35
C ALA A 30 1.89 -8.50 -4.54
N ARG A 31 2.75 -8.77 -5.50
CA ARG A 31 3.21 -10.13 -5.79
C ARG A 31 4.71 -10.18 -6.03
N GLY A 32 5.27 -11.40 -5.81
CA GLY A 32 6.64 -11.70 -6.17
C GLY A 32 7.68 -10.80 -5.54
N PRO A 33 8.67 -10.37 -6.33
CA PRO A 33 9.75 -9.53 -5.80
C PRO A 33 9.26 -8.23 -5.17
N HIS A 34 8.18 -7.65 -5.69
CA HIS A 34 7.64 -6.42 -5.14
C HIS A 34 7.08 -6.64 -3.72
N LEU A 35 6.38 -7.74 -3.50
CA LEU A 35 5.87 -8.12 -2.18
C LEU A 35 7.02 -8.29 -1.20
N GLU A 36 8.05 -9.04 -1.60
CA GLU A 36 9.22 -9.28 -0.77
C GLU A 36 9.94 -7.99 -0.42
N ALA A 37 10.11 -7.11 -1.39
CA ALA A 37 10.77 -5.83 -1.16
C ALA A 37 9.99 -4.96 -0.17
N MET A 38 8.68 -4.93 -0.28
CA MET A 38 7.84 -4.16 0.64
C MET A 38 7.89 -4.71 2.06
N ARG A 39 7.91 -6.04 2.20
CA ARG A 39 8.02 -6.67 3.52
C ARG A 39 9.37 -6.41 4.16
N LYS A 40 10.42 -6.46 3.37
CA LYS A 40 11.79 -6.34 3.86
C LYS A 40 12.20 -4.90 4.12
N ASN A 41 11.90 -4.00 3.19
CA ASN A 41 12.40 -2.64 3.19
C ASN A 41 11.35 -1.59 3.57
N GLY A 42 10.09 -2.00 3.67
CA GLY A 42 8.99 -1.05 3.85
C GLY A 42 8.62 -0.38 2.55
N LEU A 43 7.83 0.66 2.64
CA LEU A 43 7.38 1.43 1.49
C LEU A 43 7.79 2.88 1.68
N LYS A 44 8.62 3.39 0.77
CA LYS A 44 9.04 4.78 0.79
C LYS A 44 8.52 5.48 -0.46
N VAL A 45 7.82 6.59 -0.25
CA VAL A 45 7.29 7.41 -1.33
C VAL A 45 7.92 8.78 -1.24
N ILE A 46 8.57 9.21 -2.32
CA ILE A 46 9.20 10.52 -2.42
C ILE A 46 8.29 11.41 -3.26
N SER A 47 7.90 12.55 -2.71
CA SER A 47 6.95 13.44 -3.32
C SER A 47 7.36 14.88 -3.11
N PRO A 48 7.07 15.78 -4.07
CA PRO A 48 7.33 17.23 -3.90
C PRO A 48 6.60 17.84 -2.71
N VAL A 49 5.49 17.24 -2.28
CA VAL A 49 4.70 17.75 -1.15
C VAL A 49 5.05 17.07 0.18
N GLY A 50 6.03 16.19 0.18
CA GLY A 50 6.48 15.50 1.38
C GLY A 50 6.68 14.02 1.14
N ASP A 51 7.71 13.46 1.75
CA ASP A 51 8.01 12.05 1.64
C ASP A 51 7.25 11.28 2.72
N VAL A 52 6.82 10.06 2.39
CA VAL A 52 6.19 9.15 3.35
C VAL A 52 6.97 7.85 3.37
N HIS A 53 7.29 7.37 4.56
CA HIS A 53 7.97 6.10 4.73
C HIS A 53 7.17 5.21 5.68
N LEU A 54 6.73 4.07 5.18
CA LEU A 54 6.04 3.06 5.96
C LEU A 54 7.03 1.93 6.24
N GLU A 55 7.43 1.79 7.49
CA GLU A 55 8.42 0.76 7.86
C GLU A 55 7.85 -0.65 7.76
N LYS A 56 6.58 -0.82 8.15
CA LYS A 56 5.92 -2.12 8.13
C LYS A 56 4.54 -2.01 7.48
N PRO A 57 4.49 -1.80 6.16
CA PRO A 57 3.20 -1.74 5.48
C PRO A 57 2.50 -3.08 5.55
N GLN A 58 1.17 -3.04 5.64
CA GLN A 58 0.37 -4.27 5.52
C GLN A 58 0.34 -4.66 4.05
N VAL A 59 1.07 -5.69 3.70
CA VAL A 59 1.17 -6.14 2.31
C VAL A 59 0.98 -7.64 2.23
N THR A 60 0.22 -8.08 1.23
CA THR A 60 -0.06 -9.50 1.00
C THR A 60 -0.27 -9.74 -0.49
N ASP A 61 -0.12 -10.99 -0.93
CA ASP A 61 -0.51 -11.42 -2.27
C ASP A 61 -1.89 -12.10 -2.27
N GLN A 62 -2.50 -12.23 -1.10
CA GLN A 62 -3.79 -12.91 -0.92
C GLN A 62 -4.85 -11.91 -0.47
N PRO A 63 -5.74 -11.45 -1.36
CA PRO A 63 -6.80 -10.52 -0.96
C PRO A 63 -7.66 -11.04 0.19
N ALA A 64 -7.83 -12.35 0.31
CA ALA A 64 -8.62 -12.95 1.37
C ALA A 64 -8.04 -12.68 2.77
N ASP A 65 -6.74 -12.41 2.88
CA ASP A 65 -6.10 -12.14 4.17
C ASP A 65 -6.49 -10.77 4.73
N ILE A 66 -7.00 -9.88 3.90
CA ILE A 66 -7.31 -8.52 4.29
C ILE A 66 -8.64 -8.43 5.06
N GLY A 67 -9.59 -9.27 4.71
CA GLY A 67 -10.93 -9.19 5.27
C GLY A 67 -11.76 -8.08 4.62
N GLU A 68 -12.70 -7.52 5.36
CA GLU A 68 -13.57 -6.47 4.85
C GLU A 68 -12.87 -5.12 4.82
N VAL A 69 -13.06 -4.40 3.73
CA VAL A 69 -12.56 -3.04 3.59
C VAL A 69 -13.68 -2.13 3.10
N ASP A 70 -13.55 -0.85 3.36
CA ASP A 70 -14.54 0.14 2.95
C ASP A 70 -14.35 0.58 1.50
N VAL A 71 -13.10 0.63 1.05
CA VAL A 71 -12.76 1.11 -0.30
C VAL A 71 -11.67 0.22 -0.89
N VAL A 72 -11.85 -0.13 -2.16
CA VAL A 72 -10.84 -0.84 -2.94
C VAL A 72 -10.32 0.10 -4.02
N MET A 73 -9.02 0.30 -4.04
CA MET A 73 -8.36 1.10 -5.08
C MET A 73 -7.59 0.18 -6.01
N ILE A 74 -7.82 0.33 -7.30
CA ILE A 74 -7.12 -0.44 -8.32
C ILE A 74 -6.20 0.50 -9.08
N ALA A 75 -4.89 0.32 -8.88
CA ALA A 75 -3.87 1.18 -9.48
C ALA A 75 -2.96 0.37 -10.39
N VAL A 76 -3.56 -0.37 -11.30
CA VAL A 76 -2.85 -1.19 -12.28
C VAL A 76 -2.83 -0.48 -13.63
N LYS A 77 -1.81 -0.76 -14.41
CA LYS A 77 -1.71 -0.23 -15.76
C LYS A 77 -2.53 -1.06 -16.74
#